data_57b1999b7d7a7feea960d7e44ba5a8c8
#
_entry.id   57b1999b7d7a7feea960d7e44ba5a8c8
#
_cell.length_a   1.000
_cell.length_b   1.000
_cell.length_c   1.000
_cell.angle_alpha   90.00
_cell.angle_beta   90.00
_cell.angle_gamma   90.00
#
_symmetry.space_group_name_H-M   'P 1'
#
loop_
_entity.id
_entity.type
_entity.pdbx_description
1 polymer ?
#
loop_
_entity_poly.entity_id
_entity_poly.type
_entity_poly.pdbx_seq_one_letter_code
_entity_poly.pdbx_strand_id
1 'polypeptide(L)'
;MRVLIINKFLYPNGGSETYIFKLGEALEQHGHEVQYFGMEHEGRCVGNRVNAYTSDMDFHGGSKLSKLTYPIKTIYSKEARVQLRKVLDDFKPDVCHLNNFNYQLTPSIILEIVKWRKETGRDCKIIFTAHDYQLVCPNHMLNNPNTHQNCEKCLGGHFVNCMKGKCIHGSTAKSAIGMMEAEFWKWKGTYKYIDTMICCSEFMKTKMDSNPLFATKTVAMHNFIDKVEWKETEKKDYVLYFGRFSEEKGIGTLIKVCKELPDVQFIFAGTGPLE
;
A
#
# COMPACT_ATOMS: atom_id res chain seq x y z
N MET A 1 -19.36 -9.21 11.97
CA MET A 1 -18.34 -9.94 11.16
C MET A 1 -16.99 -9.80 11.82
N ARG A 2 -16.08 -10.73 11.56
CA ARG A 2 -14.67 -10.65 11.96
C ARG A 2 -13.83 -10.20 10.78
N VAL A 3 -13.18 -9.07 10.91
CA VAL A 3 -12.39 -8.44 9.84
C VAL A 3 -10.92 -8.44 10.23
N LEU A 4 -10.08 -9.11 9.45
CA LEU A 4 -8.63 -9.07 9.61
C LEU A 4 -8.05 -8.06 8.62
N ILE A 5 -7.59 -6.92 9.14
CA ILE A 5 -6.92 -5.89 8.36
C ILE A 5 -5.44 -6.25 8.23
N ILE A 6 -4.93 -6.34 7.01
CA ILE A 6 -3.55 -6.73 6.73
C ILE A 6 -2.83 -5.56 6.07
N ASN A 7 -1.80 -5.04 6.74
CA ASN A 7 -0.95 -3.96 6.26
C ASN A 7 0.48 -4.15 6.79
N LYS A 8 1.49 -3.83 6.00
CA LYS A 8 2.89 -4.01 6.42
C LYS A 8 3.25 -3.21 7.68
N PHE A 9 2.81 -1.96 7.78
CA PHE A 9 3.04 -1.10 8.94
C PHE A 9 1.80 -1.02 9.81
N LEU A 10 1.96 -1.25 11.10
CA LEU A 10 0.91 -1.18 12.12
C LEU A 10 1.14 -0.02 13.10
N TYR A 11 1.77 1.04 12.62
CA TYR A 11 2.05 2.29 13.33
C TYR A 11 1.84 3.48 12.39
N PRO A 12 1.63 4.71 12.89
CA PRO A 12 1.44 5.89 12.05
C PRO A 12 2.67 6.15 11.17
N ASN A 13 2.52 6.01 9.85
CA ASN A 13 3.60 6.19 8.88
C ASN A 13 3.15 7.00 7.64
N GLY A 14 1.86 6.97 7.29
CA GLY A 14 1.34 7.67 6.13
C GLY A 14 -0.18 7.55 5.97
N GLY A 15 -0.68 7.89 4.80
CA GLY A 15 -2.12 7.91 4.52
C GLY A 15 -2.78 6.55 4.55
N SER A 16 -2.09 5.49 4.12
CA SER A 16 -2.60 4.12 4.19
C SER A 16 -2.79 3.64 5.62
N GLU A 17 -1.89 4.01 6.53
CA GLU A 17 -1.98 3.67 7.94
C GLU A 17 -3.12 4.45 8.61
N THR A 18 -3.25 5.75 8.31
CA THR A 18 -4.41 6.54 8.75
C THR A 18 -5.73 5.90 8.30
N TYR A 19 -5.80 5.45 7.03
CA TYR A 19 -6.97 4.78 6.48
C TYR A 19 -7.31 3.50 7.25
N ILE A 20 -6.35 2.59 7.47
CA ILE A 20 -6.64 1.31 8.13
C ILE A 20 -7.05 1.47 9.60
N PHE A 21 -6.47 2.45 10.32
CA PHE A 21 -6.84 2.69 11.70
C PHE A 21 -8.25 3.28 11.80
N LYS A 22 -8.56 4.27 10.97
CA LYS A 22 -9.92 4.83 10.92
C LYS A 22 -10.97 3.83 10.44
N LEU A 23 -10.64 2.97 9.50
CA LEU A 23 -11.51 1.90 9.06
C LEU A 23 -11.79 0.90 10.19
N GLY A 24 -10.74 0.50 10.93
CA GLY A 24 -10.91 -0.41 12.05
C GLY A 24 -11.79 0.17 13.15
N GLU A 25 -11.53 1.43 13.55
CA GLU A 25 -12.36 2.17 14.51
C GLU A 25 -13.84 2.21 14.06
N ALA A 26 -14.09 2.55 12.79
CA ALA A 26 -15.45 2.62 12.26
C ALA A 26 -16.13 1.24 12.23
N LEU A 27 -15.40 0.18 11.87
CA LEU A 27 -15.95 -1.17 11.87
C LEU A 27 -16.31 -1.64 13.29
N GLU A 28 -15.47 -1.36 14.29
CA GLU A 28 -15.73 -1.68 15.69
C GLU A 28 -16.95 -0.92 16.23
N GLN A 29 -17.08 0.38 15.90
CA GLN A 29 -18.26 1.18 16.23
C GLN A 29 -19.56 0.62 15.63
N HIS A 30 -19.45 -0.11 14.51
CA HIS A 30 -20.60 -0.78 13.89
C HIS A 30 -20.77 -2.26 14.33
N GLY A 31 -20.11 -2.66 15.41
CA GLY A 31 -20.28 -3.97 16.04
C GLY A 31 -19.54 -5.12 15.32
N HIS A 32 -18.48 -4.81 14.59
CA HIS A 32 -17.60 -5.82 14.01
C HIS A 32 -16.38 -6.06 14.91
N GLU A 33 -15.84 -7.27 14.89
CA GLU A 33 -14.56 -7.57 15.53
C GLU A 33 -13.43 -7.31 14.54
N VAL A 34 -12.40 -6.55 14.96
CA VAL A 34 -11.26 -6.21 14.10
C VAL A 34 -9.95 -6.69 14.74
N GLN A 35 -9.11 -7.31 13.95
CA GLN A 35 -7.72 -7.56 14.29
C GLN A 35 -6.82 -7.18 13.13
N TYR A 36 -5.51 -7.04 13.41
CA TYR A 36 -4.54 -6.57 12.45
C TYR A 36 -3.38 -7.54 12.31
N PHE A 37 -2.84 -7.66 11.09
CA PHE A 37 -1.65 -8.43 10.81
C PHE A 37 -0.66 -7.61 9.98
N GLY A 38 0.60 -7.61 10.38
CA GLY A 38 1.69 -6.88 9.72
C GLY A 38 3.05 -7.24 10.29
N MET A 39 4.00 -6.29 10.20
CA MET A 39 5.31 -6.42 10.80
C MET A 39 5.30 -6.01 12.27
N GLU A 40 6.22 -6.60 13.07
CA GLU A 40 6.55 -6.13 14.39
C GLU A 40 7.35 -4.82 14.29
N HIS A 41 7.03 -3.87 15.14
CA HIS A 41 7.71 -2.58 15.23
C HIS A 41 7.47 -1.96 16.61
N GLU A 42 8.47 -1.26 17.17
CA GLU A 42 8.37 -0.64 18.49
C GLU A 42 7.20 0.34 18.63
N GLY A 43 6.88 1.07 17.55
CA GLY A 43 5.76 2.02 17.49
C GLY A 43 4.40 1.41 17.11
N ARG A 44 4.26 0.07 17.09
CA ARG A 44 3.02 -0.62 16.75
C ARG A 44 1.88 -0.25 17.71
N CYS A 45 0.76 0.25 17.17
CA CYS A 45 -0.39 0.71 17.96
C CYS A 45 -1.64 -0.18 17.84
N VAL A 46 -1.67 -1.12 16.91
CA VAL A 46 -2.75 -2.10 16.71
C VAL A 46 -2.17 -3.51 16.49
N GLY A 47 -2.98 -4.56 16.64
CA GLY A 47 -2.44 -5.90 16.48
C GLY A 47 -3.47 -7.03 16.54
N ASN A 48 -3.01 -8.22 16.89
CA ASN A 48 -3.82 -9.41 17.05
C ASN A 48 -3.55 -10.09 18.39
N ARG A 49 -4.52 -10.85 18.88
CA ARG A 49 -4.49 -11.44 20.24
C ARG A 49 -3.50 -12.58 20.41
N VAL A 50 -3.00 -13.15 19.30
CA VAL A 50 -1.97 -14.22 19.35
C VAL A 50 -0.55 -13.68 19.25
N ASN A 51 -0.38 -12.36 19.18
CA ASN A 51 0.92 -11.68 19.02
C ASN A 51 1.78 -12.26 17.90
N ALA A 52 1.16 -12.57 16.75
CA ALA A 52 1.83 -13.12 15.60
C ALA A 52 2.06 -12.03 14.55
N TYR A 53 3.33 -11.69 14.31
CA TYR A 53 3.78 -10.65 13.37
C TYR A 53 4.98 -11.17 12.60
N THR A 54 5.30 -10.56 11.46
CA THR A 54 6.58 -10.80 10.78
C THR A 54 7.68 -9.96 11.42
N SER A 55 8.91 -10.40 11.28
CA SER A 55 10.08 -9.59 11.66
C SER A 55 10.09 -8.27 10.87
N ASP A 56 10.60 -7.21 11.51
CA ASP A 56 10.85 -5.94 10.82
C ASP A 56 11.92 -6.15 9.75
N MET A 57 11.59 -5.84 8.51
CA MET A 57 12.53 -5.88 7.39
C MET A 57 13.18 -4.52 7.22
N ASP A 58 14.19 -4.23 8.06
CA ASP A 58 15.04 -3.07 7.86
C ASP A 58 15.91 -3.25 6.61
N PHE A 59 15.55 -2.55 5.51
CA PHE A 59 16.33 -2.53 4.28
C PHE A 59 17.65 -1.74 4.41
N HIS A 60 17.87 -1.02 5.53
CA HIS A 60 19.01 -0.15 5.77
C HIS A 60 20.05 -0.72 6.73
N GLY A 61 19.68 -1.67 7.60
CA GLY A 61 20.51 -2.22 8.67
C GLY A 61 20.64 -3.73 8.62
N GLY A 62 21.41 -4.32 7.72
CA GLY A 62 21.62 -5.77 7.71
C GLY A 62 23.05 -6.20 7.40
N SER A 63 23.45 -7.40 7.87
CA SER A 63 24.75 -8.00 7.51
C SER A 63 24.86 -8.27 6.00
N LYS A 64 26.09 -8.38 5.46
CA LYS A 64 26.32 -8.66 4.02
C LYS A 64 25.62 -9.95 3.55
N LEU A 65 25.45 -10.94 4.43
CA LEU A 65 24.74 -12.19 4.13
C LEU A 65 23.23 -12.00 4.02
N SER A 66 22.62 -11.14 4.85
CA SER A 66 21.20 -10.85 4.77
C SER A 66 20.83 -10.16 3.45
N LYS A 67 21.71 -9.27 2.96
CA LYS A 67 21.51 -8.58 1.67
C LYS A 67 21.46 -9.53 0.46
N LEU A 68 22.08 -10.68 0.54
CA LEU A 68 22.04 -11.69 -0.54
C LEU A 68 20.69 -12.45 -0.59
N THR A 69 20.02 -12.61 0.55
CA THR A 69 18.74 -13.30 0.64
C THR A 69 17.51 -12.37 0.50
N TYR A 70 17.70 -11.05 0.58
CA TYR A 70 16.64 -10.06 0.43
C TYR A 70 15.81 -10.20 -0.86
N PRO A 71 16.42 -10.36 -2.06
CA PRO A 71 15.63 -10.48 -3.29
C PRO A 71 14.63 -11.64 -3.24
N ILE A 72 15.01 -12.77 -2.64
CA ILE A 72 14.12 -13.94 -2.52
C ILE A 72 13.02 -13.67 -1.49
N LYS A 73 13.36 -13.05 -0.35
CA LYS A 73 12.40 -12.72 0.71
C LYS A 73 11.38 -11.67 0.26
N THR A 74 11.79 -10.70 -0.58
CA THR A 74 10.90 -9.67 -1.12
C THR A 74 9.94 -10.20 -2.18
N ILE A 75 10.27 -11.34 -2.81
CA ILE A 75 9.35 -12.01 -3.74
C ILE A 75 8.42 -12.96 -2.99
N TYR A 76 8.93 -13.75 -2.03
CA TYR A 76 8.13 -14.75 -1.33
C TYR A 76 8.51 -14.86 0.14
N SER A 77 7.58 -14.54 1.04
CA SER A 77 7.77 -14.62 2.49
C SER A 77 7.13 -15.88 3.09
N LYS A 78 7.95 -16.86 3.45
CA LYS A 78 7.50 -18.03 4.22
C LYS A 78 7.09 -17.62 5.64
N GLU A 79 7.82 -16.68 6.23
CA GLU A 79 7.56 -16.16 7.56
C GLU A 79 6.17 -15.52 7.65
N ALA A 80 5.83 -14.62 6.71
CA ALA A 80 4.51 -13.98 6.68
C ALA A 80 3.38 -15.02 6.60
N ARG A 81 3.55 -16.09 5.83
CA ARG A 81 2.58 -17.17 5.75
C ARG A 81 2.39 -17.89 7.09
N VAL A 82 3.50 -18.26 7.74
CA VAL A 82 3.46 -18.99 9.03
C VAL A 82 2.83 -18.14 10.11
N GLN A 83 3.20 -16.87 10.21
CA GLN A 83 2.65 -15.98 11.23
C GLN A 83 1.18 -15.64 10.94
N LEU A 84 0.82 -15.35 9.69
CA LEU A 84 -0.57 -15.12 9.31
C LEU A 84 -1.44 -16.35 9.61
N ARG A 85 -0.93 -17.56 9.38
CA ARG A 85 -1.68 -18.79 9.67
C ARG A 85 -2.13 -18.86 11.13
N LYS A 86 -1.29 -18.48 12.09
CA LYS A 86 -1.65 -18.44 13.50
C LYS A 86 -2.84 -17.51 13.76
N VAL A 87 -2.84 -16.34 13.12
CA VAL A 87 -3.94 -15.39 13.24
C VAL A 87 -5.22 -15.92 12.61
N LEU A 88 -5.13 -16.53 11.42
CA LEU A 88 -6.28 -17.11 10.73
C LEU A 88 -6.93 -18.24 11.54
N ASP A 89 -6.12 -19.13 12.13
CA ASP A 89 -6.60 -20.27 12.91
C ASP A 89 -7.27 -19.83 14.22
N ASP A 90 -6.79 -18.76 14.84
CA ASP A 90 -7.34 -18.20 16.07
C ASP A 90 -8.56 -17.32 15.81
N PHE A 91 -8.40 -16.29 14.98
CA PHE A 91 -9.41 -15.26 14.75
C PHE A 91 -10.55 -15.74 13.85
N LYS A 92 -10.25 -16.62 12.90
CA LYS A 92 -11.20 -17.18 11.92
C LYS A 92 -11.99 -16.08 11.21
N PRO A 93 -11.35 -15.16 10.50
CA PRO A 93 -11.98 -14.00 9.90
C PRO A 93 -13.04 -14.37 8.84
N ASP A 94 -14.06 -13.52 8.71
CA ASP A 94 -15.03 -13.56 7.62
C ASP A 94 -14.51 -12.76 6.42
N VAL A 95 -13.63 -11.76 6.69
CA VAL A 95 -12.97 -10.91 5.68
C VAL A 95 -11.50 -10.74 6.03
N CYS A 96 -10.63 -10.96 5.05
CA CYS A 96 -9.24 -10.50 5.05
C CYS A 96 -9.12 -9.27 4.17
N HIS A 97 -8.89 -8.12 4.77
CA HIS A 97 -8.77 -6.84 4.07
C HIS A 97 -7.30 -6.46 3.89
N LEU A 98 -6.79 -6.69 2.69
CA LEU A 98 -5.41 -6.39 2.30
C LEU A 98 -5.25 -4.92 1.97
N ASN A 99 -4.14 -4.33 2.40
CA ASN A 99 -3.72 -2.97 2.09
C ASN A 99 -2.30 -3.00 1.53
N ASN A 100 -1.34 -2.25 2.08
CA ASN A 100 0.05 -2.31 1.63
C ASN A 100 0.74 -3.57 2.19
N PHE A 101 0.94 -4.58 1.38
CA PHE A 101 1.58 -5.84 1.78
C PHE A 101 2.86 -6.19 1.02
N ASN A 102 3.16 -5.49 -0.06
CA ASN A 102 4.24 -5.84 -0.96
C ASN A 102 5.62 -5.66 -0.33
N TYR A 103 6.55 -6.50 -0.80
CA TYR A 103 7.94 -6.66 -0.39
C TYR A 103 8.13 -7.22 1.02
N GLN A 104 7.38 -6.81 2.02
CA GLN A 104 7.53 -7.27 3.41
C GLN A 104 6.68 -8.52 3.70
N LEU A 105 5.37 -8.43 3.49
CA LEU A 105 4.47 -9.56 3.66
C LEU A 105 4.37 -10.43 2.41
N THR A 106 4.54 -9.82 1.25
CA THR A 106 4.45 -10.39 -0.10
C THR A 106 3.08 -10.97 -0.48
N PRO A 107 2.75 -11.10 -1.75
CA PRO A 107 1.50 -11.77 -2.17
C PRO A 107 1.37 -13.23 -1.75
N SER A 108 2.42 -13.83 -1.14
CA SER A 108 2.35 -15.19 -0.59
C SER A 108 1.31 -15.34 0.52
N ILE A 109 0.94 -14.24 1.21
CA ILE A 109 -0.13 -14.25 2.22
C ILE A 109 -1.49 -14.58 1.62
N ILE A 110 -1.76 -14.16 0.38
CA ILE A 110 -3.00 -14.50 -0.34
C ILE A 110 -3.11 -16.02 -0.51
N LEU A 111 -1.99 -16.67 -0.86
CA LEU A 111 -1.95 -18.13 -1.00
C LEU A 111 -2.20 -18.84 0.33
N GLU A 112 -1.76 -18.24 1.47
CA GLU A 112 -2.05 -18.82 2.79
C GLU A 112 -3.51 -18.68 3.16
N ILE A 113 -4.14 -17.53 2.89
CA ILE A 113 -5.59 -17.35 3.11
C ILE A 113 -6.37 -18.36 2.27
N VAL A 114 -6.04 -18.53 0.99
CA VAL A 114 -6.69 -19.52 0.10
C VAL A 114 -6.50 -20.95 0.60
N LYS A 115 -5.29 -21.29 1.06
CA LYS A 115 -5.02 -22.61 1.65
C LYS A 115 -5.88 -22.83 2.89
N TRP A 116 -5.90 -21.88 3.80
CA TRP A 116 -6.68 -21.93 5.03
C TRP A 116 -8.19 -22.05 4.76
N ARG A 117 -8.74 -21.29 3.79
CA ARG A 117 -10.14 -21.41 3.33
C ARG A 117 -10.47 -22.84 2.91
N LYS A 118 -9.59 -23.47 2.11
CA LYS A 118 -9.77 -24.85 1.63
C LYS A 118 -9.73 -25.87 2.75
N GLU A 119 -8.81 -25.71 3.70
CA GLU A 119 -8.63 -26.67 4.81
C GLU A 119 -9.75 -26.58 5.85
N THR A 120 -10.32 -25.40 6.04
CA THR A 120 -11.36 -25.16 7.06
C THR A 120 -12.78 -25.14 6.53
N GLY A 121 -12.95 -25.08 5.20
CA GLY A 121 -14.26 -24.91 4.56
C GLY A 121 -14.92 -23.55 4.79
N ARG A 122 -14.19 -22.55 5.31
CA ARG A 122 -14.76 -21.23 5.63
C ARG A 122 -14.84 -20.33 4.41
N ASP A 123 -15.95 -19.60 4.30
CA ASP A 123 -16.11 -18.53 3.30
C ASP A 123 -15.55 -17.21 3.88
N CYS A 124 -14.25 -17.00 3.67
CA CYS A 124 -13.59 -15.75 4.03
C CYS A 124 -13.32 -14.95 2.76
N LYS A 125 -13.83 -13.73 2.65
CA LYS A 125 -13.59 -12.87 1.48
C LYS A 125 -12.24 -12.20 1.56
N ILE A 126 -11.60 -12.02 0.42
CA ILE A 126 -10.33 -11.29 0.29
C ILE A 126 -10.64 -9.97 -0.42
N ILE A 127 -10.56 -8.87 0.33
CA ILE A 127 -10.71 -7.51 -0.19
C ILE A 127 -9.32 -6.87 -0.24
N PHE A 128 -9.04 -6.10 -1.28
CA PHE A 128 -7.82 -5.32 -1.39
C PHE A 128 -8.14 -3.85 -1.63
N THR A 129 -7.60 -2.95 -0.80
CA THR A 129 -7.62 -1.50 -1.08
C THR A 129 -6.30 -1.09 -1.71
N ALA A 130 -6.36 -0.56 -2.92
CA ALA A 130 -5.21 -0.01 -3.62
C ALA A 130 -4.91 1.40 -3.11
N HIS A 131 -3.74 1.56 -2.48
CA HIS A 131 -3.21 2.85 -2.02
C HIS A 131 -2.18 3.43 -2.98
N ASP A 132 -1.67 2.61 -3.88
CA ASP A 132 -0.73 2.95 -4.93
C ASP A 132 -0.96 2.06 -6.17
N TYR A 133 -0.09 2.16 -7.17
CA TYR A 133 -0.21 1.43 -8.43
C TYR A 133 0.63 0.16 -8.49
N GLN A 134 1.09 -0.39 -7.39
CA GLN A 134 2.07 -1.48 -7.38
C GLN A 134 1.66 -2.69 -8.20
N LEU A 135 0.38 -3.08 -8.20
CA LEU A 135 -0.10 -4.26 -8.93
C LEU A 135 -0.06 -4.10 -10.47
N VAL A 136 0.11 -2.88 -10.95
CA VAL A 136 0.18 -2.55 -12.39
C VAL A 136 1.46 -1.80 -12.77
N CYS A 137 2.22 -1.32 -11.79
CA CYS A 137 3.48 -0.61 -11.98
C CYS A 137 4.48 -0.96 -10.86
N PRO A 138 5.58 -1.70 -11.12
CA PRO A 138 6.50 -2.15 -10.07
C PRO A 138 7.17 -1.03 -9.27
N ASN A 139 7.22 0.22 -9.78
CA ASN A 139 7.71 1.38 -9.02
C ASN A 139 6.60 2.12 -8.27
N HIS A 140 5.35 1.65 -8.33
CA HIS A 140 4.16 2.14 -7.62
C HIS A 140 3.59 3.50 -8.08
N MET A 141 4.30 4.28 -8.90
CA MET A 141 4.03 5.71 -9.07
C MET A 141 3.39 6.08 -10.42
N LEU A 142 3.33 5.17 -11.41
CA LEU A 142 3.01 5.49 -12.80
C LEU A 142 3.80 6.71 -13.33
N ASN A 143 5.01 6.85 -12.84
CA ASN A 143 5.95 7.92 -13.20
C ASN A 143 7.34 7.31 -13.41
N ASN A 144 8.08 7.85 -14.37
CA ASN A 144 9.49 7.48 -14.55
C ASN A 144 10.37 8.45 -13.74
N PRO A 145 11.01 8.01 -12.67
CA PRO A 145 11.78 8.89 -11.78
C PRO A 145 13.05 9.48 -12.45
N ASN A 146 13.48 8.92 -13.59
CA ASN A 146 14.66 9.44 -14.31
C ASN A 146 14.30 10.57 -15.30
N THR A 147 13.04 10.67 -15.72
CA THR A 147 12.56 11.68 -16.65
C THR A 147 11.50 12.60 -16.05
N HIS A 148 11.03 12.29 -14.82
CA HIS A 148 9.95 12.99 -14.12
C HIS A 148 8.64 13.08 -14.93
N GLN A 149 8.44 12.12 -15.86
CA GLN A 149 7.26 12.08 -16.72
C GLN A 149 6.33 10.93 -16.32
N ASN A 150 5.04 11.17 -16.49
CA ASN A 150 4.04 10.10 -16.34
C ASN A 150 4.35 8.95 -17.29
N CYS A 151 4.21 7.72 -16.79
CA CYS A 151 4.59 6.52 -17.52
C CYS A 151 3.60 5.39 -17.28
N GLU A 152 2.98 4.93 -18.34
CA GLU A 152 1.99 3.84 -18.33
C GLU A 152 2.49 2.57 -19.05
N LYS A 153 3.79 2.47 -19.33
CA LYS A 153 4.37 1.39 -20.14
C LYS A 153 4.24 -0.01 -19.52
N CYS A 154 4.01 -0.10 -18.20
CA CYS A 154 3.83 -1.36 -17.48
C CYS A 154 2.36 -1.82 -17.39
N LEU A 155 1.40 -0.94 -17.71
CA LEU A 155 -0.01 -1.30 -17.70
C LEU A 155 -0.27 -2.51 -18.61
N GLY A 156 -1.29 -3.30 -18.29
CA GLY A 156 -1.54 -4.58 -18.99
C GLY A 156 -0.54 -5.69 -18.64
N GLY A 157 0.35 -5.47 -17.68
CA GLY A 157 1.33 -6.47 -17.22
C GLY A 157 2.62 -6.52 -18.04
N HIS A 158 3.04 -5.41 -18.65
CA HIS A 158 4.28 -5.28 -19.44
C HIS A 158 5.47 -4.88 -18.53
N PHE A 159 5.72 -5.61 -17.45
CA PHE A 159 6.62 -5.22 -16.36
C PHE A 159 8.10 -5.12 -16.74
N VAL A 160 8.50 -5.72 -17.86
CA VAL A 160 9.87 -5.59 -18.42
C VAL A 160 10.27 -4.12 -18.66
N ASN A 161 9.28 -3.26 -18.88
CA ASN A 161 9.50 -1.82 -19.06
C ASN A 161 10.03 -1.13 -17.79
N CYS A 162 9.73 -1.67 -16.60
CA CYS A 162 10.29 -1.16 -15.35
C CYS A 162 11.82 -1.33 -15.31
N MET A 163 12.33 -2.49 -15.70
CA MET A 163 13.77 -2.75 -15.78
C MET A 163 14.44 -1.87 -16.85
N LYS A 164 13.87 -1.81 -18.06
CA LYS A 164 14.38 -0.97 -19.16
C LYS A 164 14.45 0.51 -18.78
N GLY A 165 13.44 1.00 -18.06
CA GLY A 165 13.37 2.37 -17.59
C GLY A 165 14.16 2.66 -16.31
N LYS A 166 14.82 1.65 -15.69
CA LYS A 166 15.50 1.77 -14.39
C LYS A 166 14.64 2.46 -13.33
N CYS A 167 13.33 2.11 -13.29
CA CYS A 167 12.31 2.87 -12.58
C CYS A 167 12.41 2.78 -11.04
N ILE A 168 13.19 1.83 -10.49
CA ILE A 168 13.38 1.69 -9.03
C ILE A 168 14.74 2.25 -8.67
N HIS A 169 14.74 3.43 -8.07
CA HIS A 169 15.93 4.19 -7.62
C HIS A 169 17.02 4.38 -8.71
N GLY A 170 16.65 4.49 -9.98
CA GLY A 170 17.61 4.62 -11.09
C GLY A 170 18.49 3.38 -11.32
N SER A 171 18.22 2.27 -10.61
CA SER A 171 19.04 1.08 -10.60
C SER A 171 18.47 -0.03 -11.48
N THR A 172 19.25 -0.52 -12.44
CA THR A 172 18.87 -1.68 -13.27
C THR A 172 18.64 -2.93 -12.42
N ALA A 173 19.50 -3.19 -11.43
CA ALA A 173 19.39 -4.37 -10.56
C ALA A 173 18.11 -4.33 -9.70
N LYS A 174 17.83 -3.21 -9.05
CA LYS A 174 16.59 -3.06 -8.25
C LYS A 174 15.34 -3.15 -9.13
N SER A 175 15.37 -2.54 -10.31
CA SER A 175 14.27 -2.60 -11.28
C SER A 175 14.05 -3.99 -11.86
N ALA A 176 15.13 -4.77 -12.03
CA ALA A 176 15.04 -6.17 -12.42
C ALA A 176 14.38 -7.03 -11.32
N ILE A 177 14.71 -6.78 -10.04
CA ILE A 177 14.06 -7.47 -8.91
C ILE A 177 12.56 -7.14 -8.87
N GLY A 178 12.18 -5.86 -8.99
CA GLY A 178 10.77 -5.47 -9.03
C GLY A 178 10.01 -6.03 -10.23
N MET A 179 10.66 -6.09 -11.39
CA MET A 179 10.12 -6.76 -12.58
C MET A 179 9.92 -8.27 -12.32
N MET A 180 10.93 -8.95 -11.78
CA MET A 180 10.85 -10.40 -11.50
C MET A 180 9.75 -10.71 -10.47
N GLU A 181 9.61 -9.88 -9.44
CA GLU A 181 8.52 -10.00 -8.46
C GLU A 181 7.16 -9.92 -9.15
N ALA A 182 6.93 -8.87 -9.94
CA ALA A 182 5.66 -8.65 -10.62
C ALA A 182 5.33 -9.75 -11.64
N GLU A 183 6.33 -10.19 -12.45
CA GLU A 183 6.14 -11.28 -13.41
C GLU A 183 5.91 -12.64 -12.71
N PHE A 184 6.59 -12.90 -11.59
CA PHE A 184 6.36 -14.12 -10.80
C PHE A 184 4.94 -14.22 -10.31
N TRP A 185 4.38 -13.16 -9.72
CA TRP A 185 3.03 -13.16 -9.20
C TRP A 185 1.95 -13.13 -10.29
N LYS A 186 2.24 -12.49 -11.43
CA LYS A 186 1.44 -12.56 -12.64
C LYS A 186 1.38 -14.01 -13.16
N TRP A 187 2.53 -14.67 -13.29
CA TRP A 187 2.60 -16.08 -13.72
C TRP A 187 1.86 -17.01 -12.76
N LYS A 188 2.01 -16.81 -11.46
CA LYS A 188 1.30 -17.57 -10.43
C LYS A 188 -0.21 -17.31 -10.46
N GLY A 189 -0.67 -16.24 -11.04
CA GLY A 189 -2.08 -15.84 -11.05
C GLY A 189 -2.65 -15.59 -9.65
N THR A 190 -1.81 -15.19 -8.70
CA THR A 190 -2.20 -15.10 -7.27
C THR A 190 -3.31 -14.09 -7.04
N TYR A 191 -3.30 -12.99 -7.77
CA TYR A 191 -4.28 -11.91 -7.61
C TYR A 191 -5.70 -12.28 -8.08
N LYS A 192 -5.88 -13.41 -8.78
CA LYS A 192 -7.22 -13.92 -9.13
C LYS A 192 -8.08 -14.26 -7.90
N TYR A 193 -7.43 -14.48 -6.74
CA TYR A 193 -8.09 -14.81 -5.49
C TYR A 193 -8.59 -13.61 -4.71
N ILE A 194 -8.26 -12.39 -5.13
CA ILE A 194 -8.89 -11.17 -4.61
C ILE A 194 -10.33 -11.15 -5.10
N ASP A 195 -11.28 -11.08 -4.17
CA ASP A 195 -12.71 -11.08 -4.48
C ASP A 195 -13.17 -9.67 -4.92
N THR A 196 -12.67 -8.61 -4.26
CA THR A 196 -12.98 -7.21 -4.57
C THR A 196 -11.76 -6.34 -4.39
N MET A 197 -11.53 -5.40 -5.31
CA MET A 197 -10.48 -4.39 -5.23
C MET A 197 -11.11 -2.99 -5.11
N ILE A 198 -10.82 -2.30 -4.02
CA ILE A 198 -11.24 -0.92 -3.78
C ILE A 198 -10.16 0.01 -4.31
N CYS A 199 -10.53 0.92 -5.19
CA CYS A 199 -9.67 1.96 -5.75
C CYS A 199 -10.11 3.31 -5.19
N CYS A 200 -9.19 4.12 -4.65
CA CYS A 200 -9.54 5.38 -3.99
C CYS A 200 -10.04 6.48 -4.94
N SER A 201 -10.07 6.24 -6.26
CA SER A 201 -10.60 7.14 -7.28
C SER A 201 -10.97 6.39 -8.56
N GLU A 202 -11.82 7.00 -9.40
CA GLU A 202 -12.10 6.49 -10.75
C GLU A 202 -10.83 6.40 -11.60
N PHE A 203 -9.93 7.36 -11.45
CA PHE A 203 -8.65 7.33 -12.15
C PHE A 203 -7.84 6.08 -11.78
N MET A 204 -7.69 5.79 -10.48
CA MET A 204 -7.00 4.59 -10.04
C MET A 204 -7.70 3.32 -10.54
N LYS A 205 -9.02 3.26 -10.47
CA LYS A 205 -9.81 2.15 -11.02
C LYS A 205 -9.50 1.92 -12.49
N THR A 206 -9.52 2.97 -13.32
CA THR A 206 -9.19 2.85 -14.75
C THR A 206 -7.79 2.27 -14.99
N LYS A 207 -6.80 2.63 -14.14
CA LYS A 207 -5.44 2.09 -14.27
C LYS A 207 -5.36 0.63 -13.82
N MET A 208 -6.05 0.24 -12.74
CA MET A 208 -6.12 -1.15 -12.30
C MET A 208 -6.84 -2.04 -13.31
N ASP A 209 -7.92 -1.56 -13.92
CA ASP A 209 -8.70 -2.28 -14.94
C ASP A 209 -7.89 -2.58 -16.21
N SER A 210 -6.76 -1.92 -16.42
CA SER A 210 -5.82 -2.27 -17.51
C SER A 210 -5.29 -3.71 -17.42
N ASN A 211 -5.35 -4.30 -16.22
CA ASN A 211 -5.03 -5.71 -16.02
C ASN A 211 -6.34 -6.52 -16.05
N PRO A 212 -6.52 -7.44 -17.02
CA PRO A 212 -7.75 -8.23 -17.17
C PRO A 212 -8.15 -9.02 -15.91
N LEU A 213 -7.20 -9.35 -15.02
CA LEU A 213 -7.50 -10.03 -13.76
C LEU A 213 -8.31 -9.16 -12.79
N PHE A 214 -8.32 -7.86 -12.96
CA PHE A 214 -8.94 -6.90 -12.04
C PHE A 214 -10.23 -6.29 -12.59
N ALA A 215 -10.35 -6.14 -13.91
CA ALA A 215 -11.39 -5.36 -14.59
C ALA A 215 -12.83 -5.62 -14.12
N THR A 216 -13.16 -6.82 -13.65
CA THR A 216 -14.50 -7.17 -13.14
C THR A 216 -14.61 -7.11 -11.62
N LYS A 217 -13.53 -6.74 -10.91
CA LYS A 217 -13.44 -6.80 -9.44
C LYS A 217 -13.20 -5.46 -8.80
N THR A 218 -12.88 -4.42 -9.58
CA THR A 218 -12.58 -3.10 -9.09
C THR A 218 -13.84 -2.30 -8.83
N VAL A 219 -13.83 -1.56 -7.72
CA VAL A 219 -14.83 -0.56 -7.38
C VAL A 219 -14.11 0.74 -7.02
N ALA A 220 -14.61 1.88 -7.48
CA ALA A 220 -14.11 3.17 -7.02
C ALA A 220 -14.83 3.56 -5.73
N MET A 221 -14.06 3.82 -4.70
CA MET A 221 -14.57 4.29 -3.41
C MET A 221 -13.55 5.25 -2.82
N HIS A 222 -13.92 6.52 -2.70
CA HIS A 222 -13.04 7.53 -2.12
C HIS A 222 -12.72 7.22 -0.66
N ASN A 223 -11.54 7.62 -0.22
CA ASN A 223 -11.20 7.56 1.19
C ASN A 223 -12.17 8.43 1.98
N PHE A 224 -12.59 7.94 3.13
CA PHE A 224 -13.50 8.63 4.02
C PHE A 224 -12.72 9.47 5.04
N ILE A 225 -13.41 10.43 5.63
CA ILE A 225 -12.96 11.22 6.77
C ILE A 225 -14.03 11.17 7.84
N ASP A 226 -13.66 11.44 9.08
CA ASP A 226 -14.63 11.63 10.16
C ASP A 226 -15.55 12.80 9.83
N LYS A 227 -16.80 12.74 10.30
CA LYS A 227 -17.72 13.86 10.17
C LYS A 227 -17.16 15.06 10.91
N VAL A 228 -16.87 16.11 10.18
CA VAL A 228 -16.38 17.36 10.74
C VAL A 228 -17.58 18.31 10.92
N GLU A 229 -17.75 18.85 12.13
CA GLU A 229 -18.69 19.94 12.35
C GLU A 229 -18.12 21.19 11.69
N TRP A 230 -18.85 21.70 10.71
CA TRP A 230 -18.47 22.95 10.06
C TRP A 230 -18.63 24.11 11.03
N LYS A 231 -17.55 24.82 11.28
CA LYS A 231 -17.56 26.10 11.98
C LYS A 231 -17.19 27.18 10.96
N GLU A 232 -18.03 28.19 10.85
CA GLU A 232 -17.70 29.36 10.07
C GLU A 232 -16.52 30.07 10.74
N THR A 233 -15.44 30.24 10.01
CA THR A 233 -14.23 30.92 10.47
C THR A 233 -13.95 32.10 9.56
N GLU A 234 -13.38 33.16 10.12
CA GLU A 234 -12.93 34.31 9.35
C GLU A 234 -11.90 33.88 8.29
N LYS A 235 -12.18 34.21 7.03
CA LYS A 235 -11.25 33.98 5.94
C LYS A 235 -10.10 34.98 6.03
N LYS A 236 -8.89 34.50 5.86
CA LYS A 236 -7.67 35.33 5.83
C LYS A 236 -7.04 35.26 4.45
N ASP A 237 -6.34 36.32 4.07
CA ASP A 237 -5.72 36.44 2.75
C ASP A 237 -4.36 35.74 2.73
N TYR A 238 -4.38 34.39 2.64
CA TYR A 238 -3.19 33.59 2.41
C TYR A 238 -3.53 32.32 1.61
N VAL A 239 -2.52 31.78 0.94
CA VAL A 239 -2.57 30.47 0.31
C VAL A 239 -1.96 29.43 1.26
N LEU A 240 -2.74 28.44 1.68
CA LEU A 240 -2.25 27.37 2.55
C LEU A 240 -1.93 26.12 1.70
N TYR A 241 -0.70 25.65 1.80
CA TYR A 241 -0.34 24.29 1.43
C TYR A 241 -0.18 23.46 2.71
N PHE A 242 -0.79 22.27 2.74
CA PHE A 242 -0.53 21.29 3.78
C PHE A 242 -0.28 19.92 3.16
N GLY A 243 0.77 19.24 3.64
CA GLY A 243 1.15 17.91 3.14
C GLY A 243 2.64 17.66 3.22
N ARG A 244 3.06 16.47 2.76
CA ARG A 244 4.47 16.08 2.73
C ARG A 244 5.26 16.96 1.76
N PHE A 245 6.41 17.44 2.20
CA PHE A 245 7.34 18.19 1.35
C PHE A 245 8.17 17.24 0.52
N SER A 246 7.64 16.86 -0.63
CA SER A 246 8.26 15.92 -1.55
C SER A 246 7.98 16.31 -3.00
N GLU A 247 8.80 15.80 -3.92
CA GLU A 247 8.76 16.18 -5.33
C GLU A 247 7.40 15.83 -5.98
N GLU A 248 6.86 14.64 -5.66
CA GLU A 248 5.57 14.17 -6.17
C GLU A 248 4.37 15.01 -5.71
N LYS A 249 4.55 15.85 -4.67
CA LYS A 249 3.54 16.81 -4.18
C LYS A 249 3.65 18.18 -4.83
N GLY A 250 4.60 18.36 -5.73
CA GLY A 250 4.73 19.61 -6.51
C GLY A 250 5.31 20.80 -5.74
N ILE A 251 6.00 20.57 -4.62
CA ILE A 251 6.61 21.64 -3.80
C ILE A 251 7.51 22.54 -4.65
N GLY A 252 8.35 21.97 -5.53
CA GLY A 252 9.22 22.75 -6.40
C GLY A 252 8.46 23.70 -7.34
N THR A 253 7.28 23.31 -7.81
CA THR A 253 6.39 24.16 -8.61
C THR A 253 5.79 25.26 -7.76
N LEU A 254 5.32 24.92 -6.56
CA LEU A 254 4.71 25.90 -5.66
C LEU A 254 5.71 26.97 -5.22
N ILE A 255 6.97 26.62 -4.96
CA ILE A 255 8.04 27.60 -4.66
C ILE A 255 8.28 28.57 -5.82
N LYS A 256 8.20 28.12 -7.08
CA LYS A 256 8.29 29.00 -8.24
C LYS A 256 7.13 29.99 -8.25
N VAL A 257 5.89 29.51 -8.02
CA VAL A 257 4.71 30.38 -7.93
C VAL A 257 4.86 31.42 -6.82
N CYS A 258 5.37 31.05 -5.64
CA CYS A 258 5.64 32.01 -4.55
C CYS A 258 6.61 33.13 -4.97
N LYS A 259 7.62 32.79 -5.78
CA LYS A 259 8.60 33.80 -6.29
C LYS A 259 7.98 34.73 -7.32
N GLU A 260 6.99 34.28 -8.09
CA GLU A 260 6.28 35.07 -9.09
C GLU A 260 5.17 35.95 -8.48
N LEU A 261 4.73 35.63 -7.26
CA LEU A 261 3.66 36.32 -6.55
C LEU A 261 4.15 36.82 -5.17
N PRO A 262 5.09 37.78 -5.12
CA PRO A 262 5.73 38.22 -3.87
C PRO A 262 4.76 38.92 -2.89
N ASP A 263 3.67 39.49 -3.39
CA ASP A 263 2.65 40.18 -2.58
C ASP A 263 1.61 39.22 -1.97
N VAL A 264 1.67 37.92 -2.31
CA VAL A 264 0.76 36.89 -1.77
C VAL A 264 1.44 36.15 -0.61
N GLN A 265 0.78 36.11 0.54
CA GLN A 265 1.25 35.31 1.67
C GLN A 265 1.01 33.82 1.41
N PHE A 266 2.06 33.02 1.47
CA PHE A 266 1.99 31.55 1.41
C PHE A 266 2.37 30.96 2.77
N ILE A 267 1.58 29.99 3.23
CA ILE A 267 1.86 29.21 4.44
C ILE A 267 2.04 27.76 4.05
N PHE A 268 3.17 27.16 4.46
CA PHE A 268 3.48 25.76 4.23
C PHE A 268 3.41 25.00 5.55
N ALA A 269 2.54 24.01 5.63
CA ALA A 269 2.36 23.16 6.80
C ALA A 269 2.67 21.70 6.44
N GLY A 270 3.71 21.14 7.04
CA GLY A 270 4.13 19.76 6.79
C GLY A 270 5.63 19.57 7.01
N THR A 271 6.11 18.38 6.71
CA THR A 271 7.52 17.99 6.74
C THR A 271 7.83 17.09 5.54
N GLY A 272 9.11 16.89 5.24
CA GLY A 272 9.50 15.98 4.17
C GLY A 272 10.93 16.14 3.66
N PRO A 273 11.34 15.35 2.67
CA PRO A 273 12.71 15.36 2.15
C PRO A 273 13.15 16.70 1.52
N LEU A 274 12.21 17.59 1.23
CA LEU A 274 12.47 18.91 0.61
C LEU A 274 12.26 20.07 1.59
N GLU A 275 12.36 19.80 2.90
CA GLU A 275 12.29 20.80 3.96
C GLU A 275 13.49 21.75 3.99
#